data_d874382871dd73952d4af98169d8825e
#
_entry.id   d874382871dd73952d4af98169d8825e
#
_cell.length_a   1.000
_cell.length_b   1.000
_cell.length_c   1.000
_cell.angle_alpha   90.00
_cell.angle_beta   90.00
_cell.angle_gamma   90.00
#
_symmetry.space_group_name_H-M   'P 1'
#
loop_
_entity.id
_entity.type
_entity.pdbx_description
1 polymer ?
#
loop_
_entity_poly.entity_id
_entity_poly.type
_entity_poly.pdbx_seq_one_letter_code
_entity_poly.pdbx_strand_id
1 'polypeptide(L)'
;EHKGLQKAKLIDLLLEQGDAIGDIADTAEEDVAVVASDNDMPSVVNSGDSQIKTGETREGILDILPEGYGFLRCDGYKPSEMDVYVAAGAIKKFRMRKGDLVTGPIRAPRAKEKYPALVEPKTVNGADPELLARRVEFDKLTPLFPDERLKLEIDGEPERLVGRIVDLIAPIGKGQRGLIVSPPKAGKTTILKEIANSITANNPEVHLMVVLVDERPEEVTDMQRSVDGEVVFSTFDRPPD
;
A
#
# COMPACT_ATOMS: atom_id res chain seq x y z
N GLU A 1 13.89 -31.88 24.90
CA GLU A 1 14.99 -32.25 23.96
C GLU A 1 14.49 -32.53 22.53
N HIS A 2 13.27 -33.06 22.33
CA HIS A 2 12.78 -33.36 20.97
C HIS A 2 12.41 -32.11 20.11
N LYS A 3 12.11 -30.98 20.71
CA LYS A 3 11.78 -29.74 19.95
C LYS A 3 12.99 -29.09 19.25
N GLY A 4 14.20 -29.28 19.78
CA GLY A 4 15.42 -28.73 19.19
C GLY A 4 15.89 -29.47 17.95
N LEU A 5 15.73 -30.79 17.95
CA LEU A 5 16.15 -31.64 16.81
C LEU A 5 15.27 -31.45 15.56
N GLN A 6 13.97 -31.18 15.75
CA GLN A 6 13.06 -30.89 14.65
C GLN A 6 13.36 -29.54 13.98
N LYS A 7 13.75 -28.54 14.80
CA LYS A 7 14.09 -27.21 14.29
C LYS A 7 15.38 -27.21 13.47
N ALA A 8 16.41 -27.93 13.92
CA ALA A 8 17.67 -28.07 13.18
C ALA A 8 17.47 -28.79 11.83
N LYS A 9 16.74 -29.91 11.82
CA LYS A 9 16.41 -30.62 10.57
C LYS A 9 15.59 -29.78 9.59
N LEU A 10 14.71 -28.92 10.09
CA LEU A 10 13.91 -28.01 9.25
C LEU A 10 14.79 -26.92 8.63
N ILE A 11 15.75 -26.42 9.39
CA ILE A 11 16.72 -25.41 8.90
C ILE A 11 17.63 -26.03 7.84
N ASP A 12 18.13 -27.25 8.04
CA ASP A 12 18.93 -27.96 7.04
C ASP A 12 18.14 -28.22 5.77
N LEU A 13 16.87 -28.63 5.87
CA LEU A 13 15.99 -28.84 4.73
C LEU A 13 15.70 -27.53 3.96
N LEU A 14 15.64 -26.41 4.66
CA LEU A 14 15.44 -25.07 4.08
C LEU A 14 16.70 -24.59 3.34
N LEU A 15 17.89 -24.92 3.86
CA LEU A 15 19.15 -24.59 3.22
C LEU A 15 19.36 -25.43 1.93
N GLU A 16 19.00 -26.70 1.97
CA GLU A 16 19.04 -27.57 0.77
C GLU A 16 18.03 -27.18 -0.32
N GLN A 17 16.86 -26.63 0.06
CA GLN A 17 15.86 -26.13 -0.90
C GLN A 17 16.10 -24.69 -1.35
N GLY A 18 16.92 -23.93 -0.65
CA GLY A 18 17.32 -22.58 -1.04
C GLY A 18 18.04 -22.56 -2.39
N ASP A 19 18.83 -23.59 -2.65
CA ASP A 19 19.52 -23.78 -3.95
C ASP A 19 18.53 -24.16 -5.08
N ALA A 20 17.47 -24.89 -4.77
CA ALA A 20 16.44 -25.27 -5.73
C ALA A 20 15.50 -24.12 -6.13
N ILE A 21 15.31 -23.14 -5.22
CA ILE A 21 14.51 -21.94 -5.53
C ILE A 21 15.32 -20.97 -6.42
N GLY A 22 16.64 -20.94 -6.28
CA GLY A 22 17.54 -20.20 -7.17
C GLY A 22 17.47 -20.68 -8.61
N ASP A 23 17.43 -21.99 -8.82
CA ASP A 23 17.36 -22.62 -10.15
C ASP A 23 16.00 -22.41 -10.86
N ILE A 24 14.92 -22.24 -10.10
CA ILE A 24 13.59 -21.94 -10.67
C ILE A 24 13.50 -20.49 -11.17
N ALA A 25 14.22 -19.57 -10.55
CA ALA A 25 14.26 -18.17 -10.99
C ALA A 25 15.08 -17.99 -12.29
N ASP A 26 16.12 -18.81 -12.48
CA ASP A 26 16.98 -18.73 -13.68
C ASP A 26 16.39 -19.45 -14.91
N THR A 27 15.42 -20.36 -14.74
CA THR A 27 14.78 -21.08 -15.85
C THR A 27 13.53 -20.37 -16.41
N ALA A 28 13.12 -19.28 -15.85
CA ALA A 28 11.95 -18.51 -16.32
C ALA A 28 12.28 -17.42 -17.36
N GLU A 29 13.53 -17.29 -17.79
CA GLU A 29 13.97 -16.29 -18.78
C GLU A 29 13.97 -16.76 -20.24
N GLU A 30 13.56 -17.98 -20.57
CA GLU A 30 13.47 -18.41 -21.97
C GLU A 30 12.02 -18.66 -22.40
N ASP A 31 11.60 -17.89 -23.41
CA ASP A 31 10.46 -18.08 -24.31
C ASP A 31 9.02 -17.89 -23.76
N VAL A 32 8.59 -16.64 -23.65
CA VAL A 32 7.19 -16.31 -23.91
C VAL A 32 7.09 -15.35 -25.10
N ALA A 33 6.82 -15.91 -26.26
CA ALA A 33 6.39 -15.17 -27.43
C ALA A 33 5.07 -14.44 -27.11
N VAL A 34 5.13 -13.12 -27.17
CA VAL A 34 3.97 -12.23 -27.02
C VAL A 34 3.06 -12.40 -28.22
N VAL A 35 1.95 -13.11 -28.07
CA VAL A 35 0.80 -12.94 -28.96
C VAL A 35 -0.04 -11.83 -28.36
N ALA A 36 0.02 -10.66 -29.00
CA ALA A 36 -0.89 -9.57 -28.73
C ALA A 36 -2.31 -9.99 -29.09
N SER A 37 -3.22 -10.02 -28.14
CA SER A 37 -4.65 -9.89 -28.39
C SER A 37 -5.14 -8.65 -27.68
N ASP A 38 -5.53 -7.67 -28.52
CA ASP A 38 -6.30 -6.50 -28.13
C ASP A 38 -7.55 -6.92 -27.35
N ASN A 39 -7.73 -6.37 -26.13
CA ASN A 39 -8.96 -5.73 -25.72
C ASN A 39 -8.93 -5.36 -24.23
N ASP A 40 -9.38 -4.11 -23.98
CA ASP A 40 -9.81 -3.53 -22.72
C ASP A 40 -8.75 -3.13 -21.67
N MET A 41 -7.94 -2.15 -22.03
CA MET A 41 -7.53 -1.12 -21.08
C MET A 41 -8.58 0.02 -21.10
N PRO A 42 -9.06 0.50 -19.94
CA PRO A 42 -9.80 1.75 -19.93
C PRO A 42 -8.86 2.86 -20.40
N SER A 43 -9.20 3.45 -21.51
CA SER A 43 -8.51 4.55 -22.15
C SER A 43 -8.25 5.68 -21.15
N VAL A 44 -6.97 6.01 -20.98
CA VAL A 44 -6.51 7.30 -20.46
C VAL A 44 -7.21 8.37 -21.25
N VAL A 45 -8.19 9.02 -20.66
CA VAL A 45 -8.88 10.14 -21.28
C VAL A 45 -7.91 11.30 -21.27
N ASN A 46 -7.45 11.64 -22.45
CA ASN A 46 -6.68 12.84 -22.77
C ASN A 46 -7.26 14.08 -22.09
N SER A 47 -6.39 14.84 -21.51
CA SER A 47 -6.53 16.23 -21.07
C SER A 47 -7.23 17.10 -22.12
N GLY A 48 -8.54 17.11 -22.04
CA GLY A 48 -9.40 18.10 -22.65
C GLY A 48 -10.01 18.92 -21.54
N ASP A 49 -9.92 20.23 -21.65
CA ASP A 49 -10.48 21.32 -20.89
C ASP A 49 -11.76 20.94 -20.09
N SER A 50 -11.61 20.22 -18.98
CA SER A 50 -12.73 19.83 -18.12
C SER A 50 -13.08 21.04 -17.27
N GLN A 51 -14.01 21.86 -17.74
CA GLN A 51 -14.60 22.92 -16.92
C GLN A 51 -15.15 22.29 -15.63
N ILE A 52 -14.42 22.47 -14.52
CA ILE A 52 -14.82 22.03 -13.21
C ILE A 52 -16.15 22.70 -12.86
N LYS A 53 -17.21 21.91 -12.78
CA LYS A 53 -18.54 22.41 -12.42
C LYS A 53 -18.55 22.66 -10.92
N THR A 54 -18.99 23.84 -10.51
CA THR A 54 -19.24 24.14 -9.07
C THR A 54 -20.24 23.13 -8.52
N GLY A 55 -19.87 22.45 -7.41
CA GLY A 55 -20.70 21.39 -6.81
C GLY A 55 -20.27 19.97 -7.19
N GLU A 56 -19.26 19.78 -8.05
CA GLU A 56 -18.62 18.48 -8.23
C GLU A 56 -18.04 18.00 -6.90
N THR A 57 -18.24 16.73 -6.57
CA THR A 57 -17.68 16.11 -5.35
C THR A 57 -16.37 15.43 -5.72
N ARG A 58 -15.33 15.71 -4.94
CA ARG A 58 -14.02 15.02 -5.06
C ARG A 58 -13.62 14.39 -3.76
N GLU A 59 -12.83 13.35 -3.89
CA GLU A 59 -12.20 12.64 -2.81
C GLU A 59 -10.68 12.71 -2.96
N GLY A 60 -9.99 12.82 -1.82
CA GLY A 60 -8.53 12.85 -1.81
C GLY A 60 -7.96 12.77 -0.41
N ILE A 61 -6.69 12.45 -0.33
CA ILE A 61 -5.94 12.38 0.93
C ILE A 61 -5.44 13.77 1.30
N LEU A 62 -5.76 14.20 2.51
CA LEU A 62 -5.38 15.54 3.01
C LEU A 62 -3.88 15.59 3.33
N ASP A 63 -3.18 16.44 2.62
CA ASP A 63 -1.79 16.81 2.90
C ASP A 63 -1.77 18.23 3.46
N ILE A 64 -1.31 18.40 4.71
CA ILE A 64 -1.27 19.69 5.41
C ILE A 64 0.13 20.25 5.35
N LEU A 65 0.25 21.48 4.86
CA LEU A 65 1.51 22.20 4.77
C LEU A 65 1.83 22.93 6.09
N PRO A 66 3.10 23.30 6.32
CA PRO A 66 3.53 23.98 7.54
C PRO A 66 2.77 25.28 7.84
N GLU A 67 2.27 25.95 6.80
CA GLU A 67 1.49 27.20 6.91
C GLU A 67 0.06 26.96 7.42
N GLY A 68 -0.36 25.69 7.57
CA GLY A 68 -1.63 25.30 8.16
C GLY A 68 -2.80 25.16 7.19
N TYR A 69 -2.63 25.45 5.90
CA TYR A 69 -3.56 25.05 4.84
C TYR A 69 -3.14 23.71 4.25
N GLY A 70 -3.94 23.13 3.36
CA GLY A 70 -3.60 21.83 2.76
C GLY A 70 -4.15 21.65 1.39
N PHE A 71 -3.85 20.47 0.82
CA PHE A 71 -4.40 19.99 -0.44
C PHE A 71 -4.95 18.58 -0.26
N LEU A 72 -6.06 18.29 -0.93
CA LEU A 72 -6.48 16.91 -1.15
C LEU A 72 -5.72 16.38 -2.34
N ARG A 73 -4.91 15.36 -2.14
CA ARG A 73 -4.22 14.62 -3.18
C ARG A 73 -5.23 13.66 -3.82
N CYS A 74 -5.66 13.98 -5.03
CA CYS A 74 -6.70 13.23 -5.72
C CYS A 74 -6.13 12.18 -6.68
N ASP A 75 -4.83 12.24 -6.96
CA ASP A 75 -4.12 11.30 -7.81
C ASP A 75 -2.91 10.72 -7.05
N GLY A 76 -3.18 9.75 -6.21
CA GLY A 76 -2.17 9.14 -5.33
C GLY A 76 -1.72 10.04 -4.19
N TYR A 77 -0.40 10.05 -3.89
CA TYR A 77 0.17 10.78 -2.73
C TYR A 77 1.01 11.99 -3.13
N LYS A 78 1.31 12.14 -4.42
CA LYS A 78 2.15 13.24 -4.92
C LYS A 78 1.31 14.43 -5.37
N PRO A 79 1.90 15.65 -5.38
CA PRO A 79 1.24 16.82 -5.94
C PRO A 79 0.84 16.59 -7.41
N SER A 80 -0.40 16.93 -7.75
CA SER A 80 -0.95 16.81 -9.10
C SER A 80 -1.77 18.04 -9.48
N GLU A 81 -2.12 18.16 -10.76
CA GLU A 81 -3.02 19.22 -11.26
C GLU A 81 -4.48 18.99 -10.79
N MET A 82 -4.80 17.78 -10.37
CA MET A 82 -6.12 17.39 -9.88
C MET A 82 -6.35 17.75 -8.41
N ASP A 83 -5.33 18.24 -7.73
CA ASP A 83 -5.38 18.56 -6.30
C ASP A 83 -6.42 19.64 -5.98
N VAL A 84 -6.99 19.53 -4.78
CA VAL A 84 -8.01 20.45 -4.28
C VAL A 84 -7.49 21.20 -3.07
N TYR A 85 -7.50 22.53 -3.11
CA TYR A 85 -7.09 23.36 -2.00
C TYR A 85 -8.04 23.25 -0.81
N VAL A 86 -7.49 23.15 0.39
CA VAL A 86 -8.23 23.13 1.66
C VAL A 86 -7.78 24.26 2.56
N ALA A 87 -8.71 25.13 2.90
CA ALA A 87 -8.42 26.30 3.74
C ALA A 87 -8.08 25.87 5.18
N ALA A 88 -7.12 26.56 5.80
CA ALA A 88 -6.72 26.35 7.21
C ALA A 88 -7.90 26.45 8.18
N GLY A 89 -8.88 27.32 7.90
CA GLY A 89 -10.10 27.43 8.70
C GLY A 89 -10.95 26.16 8.69
N ALA A 90 -11.08 25.49 7.54
CA ALA A 90 -11.79 24.22 7.43
C ALA A 90 -11.07 23.10 8.19
N ILE A 91 -9.74 23.01 8.04
CA ILE A 91 -8.91 22.02 8.75
C ILE A 91 -9.11 22.14 10.26
N LYS A 92 -9.05 23.37 10.80
CA LYS A 92 -9.24 23.64 12.23
C LYS A 92 -10.69 23.39 12.71
N LYS A 93 -11.67 23.85 11.92
CA LYS A 93 -13.11 23.69 12.26
C LYS A 93 -13.47 22.22 12.44
N PHE A 94 -13.06 21.37 11.50
CA PHE A 94 -13.40 19.95 11.48
C PHE A 94 -12.31 19.05 12.12
N ARG A 95 -11.25 19.64 12.69
CA ARG A 95 -10.13 18.91 13.32
C ARG A 95 -9.53 17.83 12.41
N MET A 96 -9.45 18.13 11.13
CA MET A 96 -8.84 17.24 10.14
C MET A 96 -7.34 17.12 10.38
N ARG A 97 -6.78 15.97 10.04
CA ARG A 97 -5.36 15.66 10.19
C ARG A 97 -4.75 15.30 8.86
N LYS A 98 -3.43 15.46 8.75
CA LYS A 98 -2.67 14.95 7.60
C LYS A 98 -2.92 13.44 7.44
N GLY A 99 -3.21 13.01 6.21
CA GLY A 99 -3.54 11.63 5.89
C GLY A 99 -5.02 11.26 5.99
N ASP A 100 -5.90 12.19 6.39
CA ASP A 100 -7.35 11.93 6.36
C ASP A 100 -7.85 11.83 4.91
N LEU A 101 -8.65 10.83 4.61
CA LEU A 101 -9.39 10.72 3.36
C LEU A 101 -10.64 11.61 3.44
N VAL A 102 -10.67 12.65 2.65
CA VAL A 102 -11.73 13.67 2.70
C VAL A 102 -12.51 13.68 1.41
N THR A 103 -13.83 13.58 1.51
CA THR A 103 -14.76 13.71 0.37
C THR A 103 -15.61 14.95 0.55
N GLY A 104 -15.78 15.76 -0.49
CA GLY A 104 -16.66 16.91 -0.41
C GLY A 104 -16.83 17.68 -1.72
N PRO A 105 -17.83 18.56 -1.80
CA PRO A 105 -18.07 19.43 -2.94
C PRO A 105 -16.93 20.44 -3.10
N ILE A 106 -16.52 20.65 -4.34
CA ILE A 106 -15.51 21.62 -4.72
C ILE A 106 -16.12 22.79 -5.46
N ARG A 107 -15.44 23.93 -5.41
CA ARG A 107 -15.71 25.07 -6.26
C ARG A 107 -14.60 25.26 -7.28
N ALA A 108 -14.96 25.77 -8.44
CA ALA A 108 -14.00 26.15 -9.47
C ALA A 108 -12.99 27.19 -8.95
N PRO A 109 -11.74 27.17 -9.44
CA PRO A 109 -10.75 28.16 -9.07
C PRO A 109 -11.18 29.57 -9.52
N ARG A 110 -10.90 30.57 -8.70
CA ARG A 110 -11.11 31.98 -9.04
C ARG A 110 -9.95 32.48 -9.90
N ALA A 111 -10.11 33.66 -10.51
CA ALA A 111 -9.17 34.24 -11.48
C ALA A 111 -7.67 34.30 -11.04
N LYS A 112 -7.37 34.18 -9.76
CA LYS A 112 -5.99 34.15 -9.21
C LYS A 112 -5.63 32.84 -8.53
N GLU A 113 -6.51 31.85 -8.53
CA GLU A 113 -6.31 30.55 -7.90
C GLU A 113 -5.93 29.52 -8.97
N LYS A 114 -4.92 28.69 -8.68
CA LYS A 114 -4.49 27.63 -9.57
C LYS A 114 -5.34 26.36 -9.39
N TYR A 115 -5.79 26.10 -8.19
CA TYR A 115 -6.48 24.87 -7.80
C TYR A 115 -7.95 25.14 -7.45
N PRO A 116 -8.86 24.17 -7.69
CA PRO A 116 -10.19 24.20 -7.12
C PRO A 116 -10.11 24.15 -5.60
N ALA A 117 -11.14 24.60 -4.91
CA ALA A 117 -11.12 24.62 -3.46
C ALA A 117 -12.28 23.81 -2.88
N LEU A 118 -12.00 23.07 -1.80
CA LEU A 118 -13.01 22.38 -1.01
C LEU A 118 -13.95 23.41 -0.36
N VAL A 119 -15.25 23.22 -0.56
CA VAL A 119 -16.27 24.09 0.05
C VAL A 119 -16.47 23.68 1.51
N GLU A 120 -16.81 22.41 1.71
CA GLU A 120 -17.02 21.81 3.02
C GLU A 120 -16.81 20.30 2.92
N PRO A 121 -16.16 19.65 3.91
CA PRO A 121 -16.04 18.19 3.91
C PRO A 121 -17.43 17.56 4.13
N LYS A 122 -17.80 16.61 3.28
CA LYS A 122 -19.02 15.82 3.43
C LYS A 122 -18.76 14.59 4.30
N THR A 123 -17.65 13.92 4.06
CA THR A 123 -17.17 12.81 4.89
C THR A 123 -15.66 12.91 5.11
N VAL A 124 -15.21 12.40 6.24
CA VAL A 124 -13.78 12.24 6.55
C VAL A 124 -13.56 10.82 7.05
N ASN A 125 -12.71 10.08 6.37
CA ASN A 125 -12.49 8.65 6.61
C ASN A 125 -13.82 7.85 6.59
N GLY A 126 -14.72 8.20 5.68
CA GLY A 126 -16.04 7.56 5.55
C GLY A 126 -17.08 7.94 6.61
N ALA A 127 -16.71 8.75 7.62
CA ALA A 127 -17.57 9.17 8.72
C ALA A 127 -17.98 10.66 8.59
N ASP A 128 -19.00 11.04 9.35
CA ASP A 128 -19.42 12.43 9.47
C ASP A 128 -18.29 13.28 10.10
N PRO A 129 -17.94 14.45 9.51
CA PRO A 129 -16.90 15.33 10.01
C PRO A 129 -17.11 15.79 11.47
N GLU A 130 -18.33 15.87 11.94
CA GLU A 130 -18.64 16.27 13.33
C GLU A 130 -18.14 15.22 14.36
N LEU A 131 -18.05 13.96 13.97
CA LEU A 131 -17.56 12.88 14.82
C LEU A 131 -16.04 12.96 15.07
N LEU A 132 -15.29 13.67 14.22
CA LEU A 132 -13.84 13.81 14.36
C LEU A 132 -13.42 14.51 15.67
N ALA A 133 -14.31 15.32 16.26
CA ALA A 133 -14.06 15.96 17.53
C ALA A 133 -13.79 14.97 18.69
N ARG A 134 -14.30 13.73 18.56
CA ARG A 134 -14.16 12.65 19.55
C ARG A 134 -13.00 11.68 19.22
N ARG A 135 -12.30 11.89 18.12
CA ARG A 135 -11.20 11.00 17.68
C ARG A 135 -10.02 11.08 18.64
N VAL A 136 -9.65 9.95 19.21
CA VAL A 136 -8.46 9.83 20.05
C VAL A 136 -7.21 10.01 19.21
N GLU A 137 -6.19 10.66 19.75
CA GLU A 137 -4.87 10.77 19.13
C GLU A 137 -4.15 9.41 19.21
N PHE A 138 -3.39 9.07 18.17
CA PHE A 138 -2.68 7.79 18.08
C PHE A 138 -1.77 7.56 19.30
N ASP A 139 -1.03 8.59 19.72
CA ASP A 139 -0.10 8.52 20.84
C ASP A 139 -0.79 8.31 22.21
N LYS A 140 -2.11 8.50 22.26
CA LYS A 140 -2.93 8.28 23.48
C LYS A 140 -3.60 6.91 23.49
N LEU A 141 -3.43 6.11 22.43
CA LEU A 141 -3.95 4.75 22.39
C LEU A 141 -3.13 3.85 23.30
N THR A 142 -3.79 2.90 23.98
CA THR A 142 -3.11 1.88 24.79
C THR A 142 -2.39 0.90 23.86
N PRO A 143 -1.06 0.76 23.96
CA PRO A 143 -0.33 -0.23 23.18
C PRO A 143 -0.69 -1.65 23.67
N LEU A 144 -1.02 -2.52 22.73
CA LEU A 144 -1.30 -3.93 22.98
C LEU A 144 -0.25 -4.80 22.31
N PHE A 145 0.00 -5.99 22.89
CA PHE A 145 0.73 -7.02 22.18
C PHE A 145 -0.13 -7.59 21.06
N PRO A 146 0.46 -8.02 19.91
CA PRO A 146 -0.28 -8.67 18.84
C PRO A 146 -0.80 -10.03 19.33
N ASP A 147 -2.08 -10.11 19.64
CA ASP A 147 -2.78 -11.29 20.13
C ASP A 147 -3.59 -11.99 19.00
N GLU A 148 -3.87 -11.31 17.91
CA GLU A 148 -4.52 -11.84 16.74
C GLU A 148 -3.49 -12.18 15.65
N ARG A 149 -3.40 -13.49 15.32
CA ARG A 149 -2.42 -13.99 14.34
C ARG A 149 -2.91 -13.77 12.92
N LEU A 150 -2.00 -13.35 12.05
CA LEU A 150 -2.16 -13.43 10.60
C LEU A 150 -1.76 -14.83 10.14
N LYS A 151 -2.72 -15.68 9.76
CA LYS A 151 -2.44 -17.02 9.19
C LYS A 151 -1.90 -16.84 7.78
N LEU A 152 -0.73 -17.40 7.51
CA LEU A 152 -0.08 -17.32 6.20
C LEU A 152 -0.22 -18.63 5.41
N GLU A 153 -0.41 -19.76 6.06
CA GLU A 153 -0.70 -21.01 5.36
C GLU A 153 -2.05 -20.92 4.64
N ILE A 154 -2.06 -21.17 3.33
CA ILE A 154 -3.29 -21.19 2.51
C ILE A 154 -3.79 -22.63 2.45
N ASP A 155 -5.04 -22.85 2.88
CA ASP A 155 -5.65 -24.17 2.89
C ASP A 155 -5.86 -24.65 1.44
N GLY A 156 -5.41 -25.89 1.17
CA GLY A 156 -5.51 -26.49 -0.17
C GLY A 156 -4.33 -26.24 -1.10
N GLU A 157 -3.33 -25.47 -0.69
CA GLU A 157 -2.11 -25.20 -1.45
C GLU A 157 -0.86 -25.72 -0.70
N PRO A 158 -0.67 -27.05 -0.61
CA PRO A 158 0.41 -27.65 0.19
C PRO A 158 1.81 -27.36 -0.36
N GLU A 159 1.94 -26.98 -1.62
CA GLU A 159 3.18 -26.58 -2.30
C GLU A 159 3.68 -25.19 -1.87
N ARG A 160 2.84 -24.35 -1.33
CA ARG A 160 3.23 -23.02 -0.81
C ARG A 160 3.81 -23.14 0.60
N LEU A 161 5.08 -23.51 0.65
CA LEU A 161 5.76 -23.82 1.91
C LEU A 161 6.12 -22.56 2.73
N VAL A 162 6.35 -21.41 2.10
CA VAL A 162 6.84 -20.20 2.78
C VAL A 162 5.88 -19.75 3.88
N GLY A 163 4.60 -19.60 3.59
CA GLY A 163 3.59 -19.21 4.57
C GLY A 163 3.54 -20.17 5.76
N ARG A 164 3.54 -21.46 5.50
CA ARG A 164 3.56 -22.50 6.52
C ARG A 164 4.82 -22.48 7.39
N ILE A 165 5.99 -22.26 6.78
CA ILE A 165 7.26 -22.17 7.50
C ILE A 165 7.26 -20.94 8.43
N VAL A 166 6.84 -19.79 7.91
CA VAL A 166 6.75 -18.56 8.72
C VAL A 166 5.77 -18.76 9.87
N ASP A 167 4.64 -19.36 9.61
CA ASP A 167 3.64 -19.68 10.64
C ASP A 167 4.15 -20.57 11.77
N LEU A 168 5.06 -21.50 11.47
CA LEU A 168 5.62 -22.43 12.44
C LEU A 168 6.80 -21.84 13.22
N ILE A 169 7.64 -21.01 12.56
CA ILE A 169 8.92 -20.56 13.12
C ILE A 169 8.82 -19.14 13.68
N ALA A 170 8.15 -18.25 12.95
CA ALA A 170 8.08 -16.82 13.23
C ALA A 170 6.68 -16.27 12.92
N PRO A 171 5.63 -16.73 13.64
CA PRO A 171 4.26 -16.30 13.39
C PRO A 171 4.14 -14.78 13.50
N ILE A 172 3.34 -14.20 12.60
CA ILE A 172 3.11 -12.76 12.52
C ILE A 172 1.71 -12.45 13.04
N GLY A 173 1.59 -11.46 13.90
CA GLY A 173 0.30 -10.98 14.43
C GLY A 173 -0.06 -9.60 13.89
N LYS A 174 -1.35 -9.27 13.92
CA LYS A 174 -1.85 -7.92 13.53
C LYS A 174 -1.20 -6.85 14.40
N GLY A 175 -0.64 -5.82 13.78
CA GLY A 175 0.09 -4.74 14.47
C GLY A 175 1.55 -5.07 14.82
N GLN A 176 2.05 -6.28 14.53
CA GLN A 176 3.43 -6.66 14.80
C GLN A 176 4.39 -5.98 13.80
N ARG A 177 5.56 -5.56 14.31
CA ARG A 177 6.70 -5.16 13.47
C ARG A 177 7.62 -6.36 13.27
N GLY A 178 7.85 -6.74 12.03
CA GLY A 178 8.77 -7.79 11.61
C GLY A 178 9.93 -7.22 10.79
N LEU A 179 11.07 -7.87 10.82
CA LEU A 179 12.23 -7.54 10.00
C LEU A 179 12.66 -8.81 9.25
N ILE A 180 12.76 -8.70 7.90
CA ILE A 180 13.28 -9.74 7.04
C ILE A 180 14.63 -9.28 6.52
N VAL A 181 15.69 -9.95 6.95
CA VAL A 181 17.06 -9.65 6.53
C VAL A 181 17.62 -10.85 5.76
N SER A 182 18.18 -10.58 4.60
CA SER A 182 18.80 -11.60 3.77
C SER A 182 19.95 -11.02 2.96
N PRO A 183 20.94 -11.83 2.56
CA PRO A 183 21.91 -11.45 1.56
C PRO A 183 21.23 -11.08 0.22
N PRO A 184 21.90 -10.37 -0.69
CA PRO A 184 21.40 -10.19 -2.06
C PRO A 184 21.14 -11.54 -2.74
N LYS A 185 20.09 -11.60 -3.58
CA LYS A 185 19.69 -12.80 -4.34
C LYS A 185 19.28 -14.02 -3.50
N ALA A 186 18.91 -13.84 -2.23
CA ALA A 186 18.45 -14.92 -1.36
C ALA A 186 16.92 -15.09 -1.29
N GLY A 187 16.19 -14.56 -2.27
CA GLY A 187 14.73 -14.69 -2.33
C GLY A 187 13.91 -13.80 -1.41
N LYS A 188 14.48 -12.69 -0.90
CA LYS A 188 13.76 -11.73 -0.04
C LYS A 188 12.44 -11.29 -0.66
N THR A 189 12.46 -10.86 -1.92
CA THR A 189 11.28 -10.38 -2.66
C THR A 189 10.24 -11.48 -2.83
N THR A 190 10.67 -12.71 -3.09
CA THR A 190 9.78 -13.87 -3.17
C THR A 190 9.05 -14.12 -1.86
N ILE A 191 9.77 -14.10 -0.73
CA ILE A 191 9.17 -14.25 0.60
C ILE A 191 8.17 -13.13 0.88
N LEU A 192 8.49 -11.89 0.55
CA LEU A 192 7.58 -10.75 0.73
C LEU A 192 6.29 -10.91 -0.09
N LYS A 193 6.40 -11.34 -1.36
CA LYS A 193 5.23 -11.63 -2.20
C LYS A 193 4.36 -12.74 -1.63
N GLU A 194 4.97 -13.84 -1.19
CA GLU A 194 4.24 -14.96 -0.59
C GLU A 194 3.51 -14.52 0.69
N ILE A 195 4.16 -13.75 1.55
CA ILE A 195 3.50 -13.19 2.75
C ILE A 195 2.34 -12.28 2.36
N ALA A 196 2.55 -11.36 1.41
CA ALA A 196 1.53 -10.45 0.93
C ALA A 196 0.31 -11.21 0.39
N ASN A 197 0.52 -12.16 -0.51
CA ASN A 197 -0.54 -12.96 -1.11
C ASN A 197 -1.25 -13.85 -0.08
N SER A 198 -0.52 -14.36 0.92
CA SER A 198 -1.13 -15.13 2.00
C SER A 198 -2.02 -14.26 2.90
N ILE A 199 -1.61 -13.01 3.16
CA ILE A 199 -2.42 -12.07 3.95
C ILE A 199 -3.70 -11.73 3.21
N THR A 200 -3.64 -11.37 1.93
CA THR A 200 -4.84 -11.04 1.14
C THR A 200 -5.78 -12.21 0.97
N ALA A 201 -5.26 -13.44 0.83
CA ALA A 201 -6.08 -14.63 0.70
C ALA A 201 -6.81 -15.01 2.02
N ASN A 202 -6.12 -14.92 3.16
CA ASN A 202 -6.66 -15.38 4.44
C ASN A 202 -7.33 -14.28 5.27
N ASN A 203 -7.03 -13.00 4.99
CA ASN A 203 -7.50 -11.85 5.76
C ASN A 203 -8.00 -10.74 4.81
N PRO A 204 -9.11 -10.93 4.10
CA PRO A 204 -9.60 -9.99 3.10
C PRO A 204 -10.02 -8.62 3.68
N GLU A 205 -10.19 -8.53 5.00
CA GLU A 205 -10.48 -7.30 5.71
C GLU A 205 -9.23 -6.40 5.89
N VAL A 206 -8.03 -6.96 5.67
CA VAL A 206 -6.76 -6.24 5.86
C VAL A 206 -6.43 -5.43 4.62
N HIS A 207 -6.27 -4.12 4.79
CA HIS A 207 -5.73 -3.27 3.73
C HIS A 207 -4.22 -3.48 3.61
N LEU A 208 -3.80 -4.07 2.49
CA LEU A 208 -2.39 -4.34 2.22
C LEU A 208 -1.76 -3.18 1.45
N MET A 209 -0.68 -2.63 1.99
CA MET A 209 0.12 -1.61 1.33
C MET A 209 1.58 -2.05 1.26
N VAL A 210 2.17 -1.97 0.08
CA VAL A 210 3.60 -2.24 -0.17
C VAL A 210 4.30 -0.92 -0.50
N VAL A 211 5.35 -0.60 0.25
CA VAL A 211 6.18 0.58 -0.01
C VAL A 211 7.56 0.12 -0.45
N LEU A 212 7.93 0.46 -1.69
CA LEU A 212 9.23 0.14 -2.28
C LEU A 212 10.09 1.39 -2.35
N VAL A 213 11.27 1.34 -1.75
CA VAL A 213 12.21 2.46 -1.70
C VAL A 213 13.51 2.06 -2.36
N ASP A 214 13.97 2.84 -3.34
CA ASP A 214 15.18 2.60 -4.13
C ASP A 214 15.21 1.24 -4.84
N GLU A 215 14.04 0.69 -5.16
CA GLU A 215 13.93 -0.56 -5.91
C GLU A 215 14.07 -0.34 -7.43
N ARG A 216 14.38 -1.41 -8.16
CA ARG A 216 14.49 -1.36 -9.60
C ARG A 216 13.12 -1.28 -10.28
N PRO A 217 12.99 -0.57 -11.41
CA PRO A 217 11.71 -0.45 -12.11
C PRO A 217 11.04 -1.80 -12.45
N GLU A 218 11.85 -2.79 -12.84
CA GLU A 218 11.39 -4.15 -13.12
C GLU A 218 10.82 -4.84 -11.87
N GLU A 219 11.46 -4.68 -10.69
CA GLU A 219 10.98 -5.24 -9.42
C GLU A 219 9.67 -4.57 -8.95
N VAL A 220 9.54 -3.27 -9.19
CA VAL A 220 8.30 -2.53 -8.93
C VAL A 220 7.15 -3.09 -9.79
N THR A 221 7.39 -3.23 -11.09
CA THR A 221 6.38 -3.76 -12.03
C THR A 221 5.97 -5.18 -11.66
N ASP A 222 6.94 -6.02 -11.30
CA ASP A 222 6.71 -7.38 -10.87
C ASP A 222 5.89 -7.44 -9.56
N MET A 223 6.19 -6.59 -8.59
CA MET A 223 5.41 -6.48 -7.34
C MET A 223 3.97 -6.06 -7.62
N GLN A 224 3.77 -5.02 -8.45
CA GLN A 224 2.44 -4.54 -8.83
C GLN A 224 1.57 -5.59 -9.52
N ARG A 225 2.19 -6.50 -10.29
CA ARG A 225 1.48 -7.59 -10.98
C ARG A 225 1.22 -8.80 -10.10
N SER A 226 2.06 -9.02 -9.09
CA SER A 226 2.08 -10.24 -8.29
C SER A 226 1.31 -10.12 -6.98
N VAL A 227 1.02 -8.91 -6.50
CA VAL A 227 0.42 -8.65 -5.19
C VAL A 227 -0.90 -7.92 -5.38
N ASP A 228 -1.95 -8.43 -4.77
CA ASP A 228 -3.25 -7.77 -4.67
C ASP A 228 -3.23 -6.80 -3.47
N GLY A 229 -2.77 -5.58 -3.74
CA GLY A 229 -2.60 -4.55 -2.72
C GLY A 229 -2.12 -3.22 -3.32
N GLU A 230 -2.14 -2.18 -2.53
CA GLU A 230 -1.65 -0.87 -2.93
C GLU A 230 -0.11 -0.87 -2.96
N VAL A 231 0.50 -0.54 -4.12
CA VAL A 231 1.97 -0.47 -4.27
C VAL A 231 2.41 0.97 -4.48
N VAL A 232 3.08 1.52 -3.48
CA VAL A 232 3.71 2.85 -3.51
C VAL A 232 5.21 2.67 -3.69
N PHE A 233 5.83 3.40 -4.60
CA PHE A 233 7.24 3.18 -4.91
C PHE A 233 8.01 4.47 -5.23
N SER A 234 9.32 4.40 -4.95
CA SER A 234 10.33 5.30 -5.47
C SER A 234 11.45 4.45 -6.08
N THR A 235 11.76 4.67 -7.34
CA THR A 235 12.81 3.94 -8.05
C THR A 235 14.13 4.73 -7.99
N PHE A 236 15.26 4.02 -8.00
CA PHE A 236 16.60 4.62 -7.86
C PHE A 236 16.99 5.56 -9.02
N ASP A 237 16.31 5.48 -10.16
CA ASP A 237 16.54 6.31 -11.36
C ASP A 237 15.80 7.65 -11.33
N ARG A 238 14.98 7.89 -10.30
CA ARG A 238 14.32 9.19 -10.11
C ARG A 238 15.15 10.10 -9.21
N PRO A 239 15.26 11.41 -9.55
CA PRO A 239 15.89 12.35 -8.65
C PRO A 239 15.13 12.41 -7.31
N PRO A 240 15.84 12.63 -6.19
CA PRO A 240 15.18 12.91 -4.92
C PRO A 240 14.48 14.26 -5.00
N ASP A 241 13.17 14.29 -4.79
CA ASP A 241 12.37 15.51 -4.68
C ASP A 241 12.26 15.96 -3.23
#